data_2a580c2522f336dc3bb5dbbe546fe812
#
_entry.id   2a580c2522f336dc3bb5dbbe546fe812
#
_cell.length_a   1.000
_cell.length_b   1.000
_cell.length_c   1.000
_cell.angle_alpha   90.00
_cell.angle_beta   90.00
_cell.angle_gamma   90.00
#
_symmetry.space_group_name_H-M   'P 1'
#
loop_
_entity.id
_entity.type
_entity.pdbx_description
1 polymer ?
#
loop_
_entity_poly.entity_id
_entity_poly.type
_entity_poly.pdbx_seq_one_letter_code
_entity_poly.pdbx_strand_id
1 'polypeptide(L)'
;MIERWALVSGLKGDLETYELIQRDLRKIPGDKTLFVLGDMIGPDRNCNRLLNRLINPISSDLKPQCIYGWWEEQLLAESGYRGNQKAEALRINGGEQVVNSLLSAVEKAYLSWLASLEFGFVELDCGLIHGSSREVGDELSMTTPPLTFLDRLTRLNVNR
;
A
#
# COMPACT_ATOMS: atom_id res chain seq x y z
N MET A 1 7.19 24.28 -13.53
CA MET A 1 7.38 22.87 -13.99
C MET A 1 6.14 22.11 -13.57
N ILE A 2 5.60 21.26 -14.43
CA ILE A 2 4.47 20.39 -14.06
C ILE A 2 5.07 19.14 -13.44
N GLU A 3 4.89 18.96 -12.14
CA GLU A 3 5.22 17.71 -11.46
C GLU A 3 4.23 16.63 -11.87
N ARG A 4 4.74 15.43 -12.15
CA ARG A 4 3.93 14.25 -12.53
C ARG A 4 3.97 13.22 -11.44
N TRP A 5 2.82 12.71 -11.07
CA TRP A 5 2.69 11.63 -10.12
C TRP A 5 2.40 10.31 -10.82
N ALA A 6 3.12 9.30 -10.45
CA ALA A 6 2.80 7.92 -10.79
C ALA A 6 2.22 7.24 -9.55
N LEU A 7 0.99 6.76 -9.65
CA LEU A 7 0.28 6.10 -8.55
C LEU A 7 0.17 4.61 -8.87
N VAL A 8 0.61 3.78 -7.95
CA VAL A 8 0.60 2.31 -8.08
C VAL A 8 0.04 1.72 -6.80
N SER A 9 -0.76 0.66 -6.90
CA SER A 9 -1.27 -0.11 -5.76
C SER A 9 -1.41 -1.58 -6.16
N GLY A 10 -1.54 -2.48 -5.18
CA GLY A 10 -1.89 -3.87 -5.42
C GLY A 10 -0.79 -4.70 -6.09
N LEU A 11 0.48 -4.40 -5.85
CA LEU A 11 1.61 -5.16 -6.42
C LEU A 11 1.70 -6.60 -5.92
N LYS A 12 1.26 -6.88 -4.69
CA LYS A 12 1.14 -8.23 -4.11
C LYS A 12 2.38 -9.12 -4.33
N GLY A 13 3.57 -8.55 -4.12
CA GLY A 13 4.84 -9.24 -4.31
C GLY A 13 5.35 -9.33 -5.76
N ASP A 14 4.68 -8.71 -6.72
CA ASP A 14 5.04 -8.77 -8.13
C ASP A 14 6.18 -7.80 -8.47
N LEU A 15 7.42 -8.29 -8.32
CA LEU A 15 8.61 -7.53 -8.67
C LEU A 15 8.69 -7.24 -10.17
N GLU A 16 8.27 -8.17 -11.02
CA GLU A 16 8.37 -8.01 -12.49
C GLU A 16 7.49 -6.84 -12.95
N THR A 17 6.24 -6.78 -12.48
CA THR A 17 5.36 -5.64 -12.73
C THR A 17 5.96 -4.34 -12.23
N TYR A 18 6.54 -4.31 -11.02
CA TYR A 18 7.21 -3.12 -10.49
C TYR A 18 8.39 -2.68 -11.37
N GLU A 19 9.22 -3.61 -11.85
CA GLU A 19 10.35 -3.30 -12.74
C GLU A 19 9.89 -2.77 -14.11
N LEU A 20 8.78 -3.29 -14.64
CA LEU A 20 8.15 -2.76 -15.85
C LEU A 20 7.68 -1.31 -15.65
N ILE A 21 7.01 -1.02 -14.54
CA ILE A 21 6.57 0.33 -14.18
C ILE A 21 7.77 1.28 -14.10
N GLN A 22 8.83 0.91 -13.38
CA GLN A 22 10.05 1.71 -13.28
C GLN A 22 10.67 1.97 -14.64
N ARG A 23 10.73 0.95 -15.51
CA ARG A 23 11.24 1.09 -16.88
C ARG A 23 10.40 2.08 -17.71
N ASP A 24 9.09 2.02 -17.60
CA ASP A 24 8.21 2.91 -18.35
C ASP A 24 8.25 4.34 -17.82
N LEU A 25 8.33 4.53 -16.52
CA LEU A 25 8.51 5.83 -15.90
C LEU A 25 9.80 6.53 -16.36
N ARG A 26 10.90 5.79 -16.61
CA ARG A 26 12.13 6.37 -17.14
C ARG A 26 11.97 6.98 -18.53
N LYS A 27 11.04 6.49 -19.34
CA LYS A 27 10.77 7.01 -20.69
C LYS A 27 9.98 8.32 -20.69
N ILE A 28 9.28 8.62 -19.59
CA ILE A 28 8.49 9.84 -19.46
C ILE A 28 9.43 11.00 -19.10
N PRO A 29 9.47 12.10 -19.87
CA PRO A 29 10.34 13.22 -19.56
C PRO A 29 9.83 14.06 -18.38
N GLY A 30 10.74 14.80 -17.74
CA GLY A 30 10.44 15.73 -16.64
C GLY A 30 10.42 15.08 -15.26
N ASP A 31 10.22 15.91 -14.24
CA ASP A 31 10.21 15.49 -12.85
C ASP A 31 8.99 14.61 -12.54
N LYS A 32 9.23 13.58 -11.74
CA LYS A 32 8.21 12.58 -11.38
C LYS A 32 8.38 12.12 -9.95
N THR A 33 7.26 11.90 -9.27
CA THR A 33 7.21 11.22 -7.98
C THR A 33 6.42 9.93 -8.12
N LEU A 34 6.96 8.83 -7.60
CA LEU A 34 6.29 7.53 -7.57
C LEU A 34 5.70 7.29 -6.17
N PHE A 35 4.39 7.11 -6.12
CA PHE A 35 3.67 6.70 -4.92
C PHE A 35 3.20 5.25 -5.05
N VAL A 36 3.46 4.44 -4.02
CA VAL A 36 2.95 3.08 -3.91
C VAL A 36 1.92 3.06 -2.79
N LEU A 37 0.66 2.99 -3.19
CA LEU A 37 -0.50 3.16 -2.31
C LEU A 37 -0.96 1.83 -1.70
N GLY A 38 -0.05 1.14 -1.01
CA GLY A 38 -0.35 -0.08 -0.27
C GLY A 38 -0.57 -1.34 -1.12
N ASP A 39 -0.85 -2.43 -0.43
CA ASP A 39 -1.01 -3.76 -1.00
C ASP A 39 0.22 -4.19 -1.84
N MET A 40 1.41 -3.88 -1.31
CA MET A 40 2.69 -4.32 -1.87
C MET A 40 2.91 -5.81 -1.62
N ILE A 41 2.32 -6.35 -0.56
CA ILE A 41 2.37 -7.77 -0.19
C ILE A 41 1.02 -8.46 -0.45
N GLY A 42 1.05 -9.77 -0.40
CA GLY A 42 -0.13 -10.64 -0.50
C GLY A 42 0.24 -12.09 -0.20
N PRO A 43 -0.74 -12.99 -0.02
CA PRO A 43 -0.50 -14.38 0.40
C PRO A 43 0.01 -15.30 -0.71
N ASP A 44 -0.12 -14.89 -1.99
CA ASP A 44 0.01 -15.80 -3.12
C ASP A 44 1.46 -16.04 -3.58
N ARG A 45 2.40 -15.20 -3.13
CA ARG A 45 3.81 -15.28 -3.54
C ARG A 45 4.76 -14.71 -2.50
N ASN A 46 6.04 -15.08 -2.61
CA ASN A 46 7.09 -14.49 -1.78
C ASN A 46 7.29 -13.01 -2.14
N CYS A 47 7.10 -12.13 -1.16
CA CYS A 47 7.14 -10.67 -1.33
C CYS A 47 8.51 -10.06 -1.05
N ASN A 48 9.47 -10.82 -0.52
CA ASN A 48 10.74 -10.30 -0.02
C ASN A 48 11.57 -9.57 -1.08
N ARG A 49 11.57 -10.07 -2.32
CA ARG A 49 12.32 -9.45 -3.42
C ARG A 49 11.76 -8.07 -3.78
N LEU A 50 10.43 -7.93 -3.82
CA LEU A 50 9.77 -6.64 -4.06
C LEU A 50 10.04 -5.70 -2.89
N LEU A 51 9.86 -6.14 -1.65
CA LEU A 51 10.11 -5.32 -0.45
C LEU A 51 11.55 -4.82 -0.40
N ASN A 52 12.52 -5.69 -0.66
CA ASN A 52 13.92 -5.28 -0.75
C ASN A 52 14.14 -4.21 -1.83
N ARG A 53 13.48 -4.33 -3.00
CA ARG A 53 13.60 -3.36 -4.09
C ARG A 53 12.97 -2.01 -3.75
N LEU A 54 11.86 -1.99 -3.01
CA LEU A 54 11.20 -0.76 -2.55
C LEU A 54 12.04 -0.02 -1.50
N ILE A 55 12.66 -0.76 -0.59
CA ILE A 55 13.52 -0.20 0.47
C ILE A 55 14.87 0.26 -0.09
N ASN A 56 15.45 -0.55 -0.98
CA ASN A 56 16.77 -0.36 -1.58
C ASN A 56 16.65 -0.23 -3.11
N PRO A 57 16.09 0.88 -3.62
CA PRO A 57 15.97 1.09 -5.06
C PRO A 57 17.36 1.14 -5.72
N ILE A 58 17.48 0.58 -6.92
CA ILE A 58 18.72 0.72 -7.70
C ILE A 58 18.83 2.15 -8.23
N SER A 59 20.03 2.54 -8.63
CA SER A 59 20.33 3.93 -9.04
C SER A 59 19.49 4.46 -10.19
N SER A 60 18.94 3.57 -11.03
CA SER A 60 18.06 3.94 -12.13
C SER A 60 16.58 4.03 -11.77
N ASP A 61 16.19 3.65 -10.56
CA ASP A 61 14.80 3.68 -10.13
C ASP A 61 14.41 5.04 -9.54
N LEU A 62 13.18 5.44 -9.74
CA LEU A 62 12.55 6.45 -8.89
C LEU A 62 12.37 5.85 -7.50
N LYS A 63 12.84 6.57 -6.48
CA LYS A 63 12.61 6.16 -5.08
C LYS A 63 11.10 6.27 -4.79
N PRO A 64 10.42 5.17 -4.43
CA PRO A 64 9.01 5.21 -4.16
C PRO A 64 8.72 5.83 -2.79
N GLN A 65 7.60 6.56 -2.70
CA GLN A 65 6.95 6.90 -1.43
C GLN A 65 5.85 5.87 -1.21
N CYS A 66 5.94 5.12 -0.10
CA CYS A 66 5.04 4.00 0.17
C CYS A 66 4.15 4.30 1.37
N ILE A 67 2.87 3.91 1.27
CA ILE A 67 1.95 3.80 2.40
C ILE A 67 1.56 2.35 2.61
N TYR A 68 1.05 1.99 3.80
CA TYR A 68 0.53 0.65 4.00
C TYR A 68 -0.89 0.51 3.44
N GLY A 69 -1.23 -0.71 3.02
CA GLY A 69 -2.56 -1.10 2.57
C GLY A 69 -3.18 -2.15 3.49
N TRP A 70 -4.24 -2.78 3.01
CA TRP A 70 -4.97 -3.77 3.78
C TRP A 70 -4.14 -5.02 4.12
N TRP A 71 -3.37 -5.55 3.16
CA TRP A 71 -2.54 -6.73 3.41
C TRP A 71 -1.42 -6.46 4.42
N GLU A 72 -0.79 -5.28 4.35
CA GLU A 72 0.23 -4.86 5.33
C GLU A 72 -0.38 -4.76 6.72
N GLU A 73 -1.58 -4.18 6.86
CA GLU A 73 -2.26 -4.07 8.14
C GLU A 73 -2.60 -5.43 8.74
N GLN A 74 -3.13 -6.37 7.93
CA GLN A 74 -3.42 -7.73 8.40
C GLN A 74 -2.15 -8.47 8.85
N LEU A 75 -1.06 -8.37 8.10
CA LEU A 75 0.24 -8.95 8.47
C LEU A 75 0.76 -8.37 9.79
N LEU A 76 0.72 -7.06 9.94
CA LEU A 76 1.20 -6.36 11.14
C LEU A 76 0.35 -6.67 12.37
N ALA A 77 -0.96 -6.77 12.22
CA ALA A 77 -1.86 -7.18 13.29
C ALA A 77 -1.54 -8.60 13.76
N GLU A 78 -1.39 -9.54 12.83
CA GLU A 78 -1.08 -10.93 13.15
C GLU A 78 0.31 -11.09 13.76
N SER A 79 1.27 -10.28 13.33
CA SER A 79 2.65 -10.29 13.83
C SER A 79 2.85 -9.52 15.13
N GLY A 80 1.80 -8.96 15.73
CA GLY A 80 1.84 -8.25 17.02
C GLY A 80 2.33 -6.79 16.95
N TYR A 81 2.50 -6.21 15.76
CA TYR A 81 2.89 -4.80 15.58
C TYR A 81 1.73 -3.82 15.76
N ARG A 82 0.49 -4.30 15.80
CA ARG A 82 -0.74 -3.53 16.06
C ARG A 82 -1.34 -3.88 17.43
N GLY A 83 -0.50 -4.07 18.44
CA GLY A 83 -0.93 -4.47 19.78
C GLY A 83 -1.52 -5.87 19.83
N ASN A 84 -2.64 -6.04 20.54
CA ASN A 84 -3.31 -7.35 20.69
C ASN A 84 -4.33 -7.63 19.56
N GLN A 85 -4.41 -6.78 18.56
CA GLN A 85 -5.28 -7.03 17.41
C GLN A 85 -4.78 -8.26 16.64
N LYS A 86 -5.72 -9.00 16.10
CA LYS A 86 -5.48 -10.13 15.21
C LYS A 86 -6.10 -9.83 13.86
N ALA A 87 -5.63 -10.51 12.84
CA ALA A 87 -6.17 -10.40 11.48
C ALA A 87 -7.55 -11.09 11.37
N GLU A 88 -8.53 -10.67 12.18
CA GLU A 88 -9.85 -11.32 12.23
C GLU A 88 -10.61 -11.19 10.91
N ALA A 89 -10.55 -10.03 10.26
CA ALA A 89 -11.17 -9.83 8.96
C ALA A 89 -10.59 -10.80 7.91
N LEU A 90 -9.27 -11.01 7.93
CA LEU A 90 -8.61 -11.96 7.05
C LEU A 90 -9.03 -13.41 7.36
N ARG A 91 -9.13 -13.77 8.65
CA ARG A 91 -9.59 -15.11 9.07
C ARG A 91 -11.01 -15.41 8.65
N ILE A 92 -11.91 -14.43 8.83
CA ILE A 92 -13.33 -14.58 8.45
C ILE A 92 -13.47 -14.80 6.94
N ASN A 93 -12.72 -14.04 6.14
CA ASN A 93 -12.85 -14.05 4.68
C ASN A 93 -12.00 -15.12 4.00
N GLY A 94 -10.81 -15.44 4.52
CA GLY A 94 -9.83 -16.33 3.89
C GLY A 94 -9.44 -17.56 4.71
N GLY A 95 -9.84 -17.64 5.97
CA GLY A 95 -9.46 -18.71 6.89
C GLY A 95 -7.99 -18.69 7.33
N GLU A 96 -7.64 -19.61 8.23
CA GLU A 96 -6.28 -19.73 8.78
C GLU A 96 -5.23 -20.04 7.71
N GLN A 97 -5.61 -20.68 6.62
CA GLN A 97 -4.67 -21.00 5.54
C GLN A 97 -4.14 -19.72 4.88
N VAL A 98 -4.99 -18.75 4.62
CA VAL A 98 -4.58 -17.45 4.01
C VAL A 98 -3.73 -16.65 4.99
N VAL A 99 -4.05 -16.66 6.29
CA VAL A 99 -3.22 -16.03 7.33
C VAL A 99 -1.81 -16.63 7.33
N ASN A 100 -1.71 -17.97 7.35
CA ASN A 100 -0.41 -18.66 7.34
C ASN A 100 0.37 -18.40 6.03
N SER A 101 -0.31 -18.34 4.90
CA SER A 101 0.31 -17.99 3.62
C SER A 101 0.88 -16.58 3.65
N LEU A 102 0.13 -15.60 4.16
CA LEU A 102 0.58 -14.23 4.30
C LEU A 102 1.80 -14.11 5.23
N LEU A 103 1.77 -14.78 6.39
CA LEU A 103 2.91 -14.83 7.32
C LEU A 103 4.16 -15.44 6.67
N SER A 104 3.98 -16.42 5.78
CA SER A 104 5.07 -17.10 5.07
C SER A 104 5.61 -16.28 3.90
N ALA A 105 4.82 -15.35 3.36
CA ALA A 105 5.16 -14.54 2.21
C ALA A 105 6.19 -13.45 2.51
N VAL A 106 6.36 -13.07 3.79
CA VAL A 106 7.19 -11.94 4.23
C VAL A 106 8.12 -12.35 5.37
N GLU A 107 9.41 -12.12 5.20
CA GLU A 107 10.40 -12.33 6.26
C GLU A 107 10.28 -11.29 7.37
N LYS A 108 10.55 -11.72 8.61
CA LYS A 108 10.47 -10.86 9.81
C LYS A 108 11.32 -9.58 9.71
N ALA A 109 12.40 -9.62 8.96
CA ALA A 109 13.29 -8.47 8.75
C ALA A 109 12.57 -7.26 8.13
N TYR A 110 11.49 -7.46 7.38
CA TYR A 110 10.73 -6.39 6.73
C TYR A 110 9.62 -5.80 7.60
N LEU A 111 9.20 -6.48 8.67
CA LEU A 111 8.05 -6.06 9.49
C LEU A 111 8.23 -4.68 10.10
N SER A 112 9.44 -4.33 10.58
CA SER A 112 9.70 -3.01 11.16
C SER A 112 9.57 -1.89 10.13
N TRP A 113 10.01 -2.13 8.88
CA TRP A 113 9.82 -1.15 7.81
C TRP A 113 8.33 -1.02 7.45
N LEU A 114 7.60 -2.11 7.28
CA LEU A 114 6.17 -2.09 7.02
C LEU A 114 5.40 -1.36 8.13
N ALA A 115 5.79 -1.57 9.39
CA ALA A 115 5.19 -0.90 10.55
C ALA A 115 5.49 0.62 10.61
N SER A 116 6.54 1.07 9.94
CA SER A 116 6.92 2.50 9.86
C SER A 116 6.22 3.25 8.73
N LEU A 117 5.49 2.56 7.86
CA LEU A 117 4.76 3.20 6.77
C LEU A 117 3.59 4.03 7.30
N GLU A 118 3.36 5.17 6.65
CA GLU A 118 2.26 6.07 6.97
C GLU A 118 0.93 5.53 6.43
N PHE A 119 -0.17 6.03 6.99
CA PHE A 119 -1.53 5.77 6.51
C PHE A 119 -1.79 6.42 5.14
N GLY A 120 -1.20 7.56 4.89
CA GLY A 120 -1.38 8.32 3.65
C GLY A 120 -0.52 9.56 3.60
N PHE A 121 -0.55 10.21 2.45
CA PHE A 121 0.10 11.50 2.21
C PHE A 121 -0.91 12.57 1.84
N VAL A 122 -0.60 13.81 2.14
CA VAL A 122 -1.33 14.98 1.62
C VAL A 122 -0.36 15.78 0.77
N GLU A 123 -0.60 15.79 -0.53
CA GLU A 123 0.23 16.46 -1.51
C GLU A 123 -0.63 17.36 -2.41
N LEU A 124 -0.31 18.64 -2.50
CA LEU A 124 -1.01 19.59 -3.36
C LEU A 124 -2.55 19.53 -3.22
N ASP A 125 -3.07 19.51 -2.01
CA ASP A 125 -4.49 19.37 -1.67
C ASP A 125 -5.13 18.04 -2.08
N CYS A 126 -4.33 17.03 -2.44
CA CYS A 126 -4.79 15.67 -2.71
C CYS A 126 -4.46 14.76 -1.53
N GLY A 127 -5.43 13.97 -1.08
CA GLY A 127 -5.22 12.88 -0.14
C GLY A 127 -4.88 11.60 -0.89
N LEU A 128 -3.67 11.06 -0.67
CA LEU A 128 -3.21 9.78 -1.21
C LEU A 128 -3.30 8.73 -0.10
N ILE A 129 -4.31 7.90 -0.14
CA ILE A 129 -4.60 6.88 0.88
C ILE A 129 -4.96 5.54 0.22
N HIS A 130 -4.84 4.47 0.99
CA HIS A 130 -5.41 3.17 0.64
C HIS A 130 -6.75 3.01 1.35
N GLY A 131 -7.80 2.60 0.62
CA GLY A 131 -9.16 2.55 1.18
C GLY A 131 -9.79 3.93 1.35
N SER A 132 -10.19 4.29 2.56
CA SER A 132 -10.78 5.59 2.87
C SER A 132 -10.09 6.28 4.06
N SER A 133 -10.54 7.50 4.39
CA SER A 133 -10.08 8.23 5.58
C SER A 133 -10.42 7.54 6.91
N ARG A 134 -11.25 6.51 6.89
CA ARG A 134 -11.62 5.74 8.07
C ARG A 134 -10.63 4.64 8.36
N GLU A 135 -10.34 3.82 7.35
CA GLU A 135 -9.47 2.66 7.46
C GLU A 135 -9.09 2.11 6.08
N VAL A 136 -8.02 1.36 6.01
CA VAL A 136 -7.52 0.78 4.74
C VAL A 136 -8.44 -0.30 4.15
N GLY A 137 -9.33 -0.88 4.95
CA GLY A 137 -10.32 -1.87 4.50
C GLY A 137 -11.68 -1.26 4.12
N ASP A 138 -11.86 0.06 4.26
CA ASP A 138 -13.12 0.74 3.92
C ASP A 138 -13.13 1.10 2.43
N GLU A 139 -13.69 0.22 1.61
CA GLU A 139 -13.76 0.40 0.15
C GLU A 139 -14.86 1.41 -0.22
N LEU A 140 -14.49 2.38 -1.06
CA LEU A 140 -15.42 3.29 -1.72
C LEU A 140 -15.65 2.83 -3.16
N SER A 141 -16.89 2.60 -3.52
CA SER A 141 -17.31 2.11 -4.84
C SER A 141 -18.33 3.05 -5.48
N MET A 142 -18.66 2.80 -6.74
CA MET A 142 -19.71 3.54 -7.46
C MET A 142 -21.09 3.44 -6.81
N THR A 143 -21.31 2.44 -5.97
CA THR A 143 -22.57 2.21 -5.24
C THR A 143 -22.55 2.77 -3.82
N THR A 144 -21.42 3.33 -3.37
CA THR A 144 -21.33 3.93 -2.03
C THR A 144 -22.25 5.15 -1.93
N PRO A 145 -23.09 5.25 -0.87
CA PRO A 145 -24.02 6.36 -0.71
C PRO A 145 -23.27 7.71 -0.68
N PRO A 146 -23.82 8.79 -1.30
CA PRO A 146 -23.16 10.09 -1.37
C PRO A 146 -22.79 10.67 -0.01
N LEU A 147 -23.62 10.50 1.02
CA LEU A 147 -23.31 10.98 2.36
C LEU A 147 -22.12 10.26 2.99
N THR A 148 -21.90 9.00 2.66
CA THR A 148 -20.71 8.25 3.08
C THR A 148 -19.46 8.82 2.42
N PHE A 149 -19.49 9.10 1.12
CA PHE A 149 -18.40 9.80 0.45
C PHE A 149 -18.07 11.14 1.11
N LEU A 150 -19.10 11.93 1.38
CA LEU A 150 -18.91 13.24 2.01
C LEU A 150 -18.27 13.11 3.40
N ASP A 151 -18.72 12.17 4.23
CA ASP A 151 -18.11 11.90 5.55
C ASP A 151 -16.64 11.52 5.43
N ARG A 152 -16.27 10.69 4.44
CA ARG A 152 -14.87 10.28 4.23
C ARG A 152 -14.00 11.44 3.75
N LEU A 153 -14.50 12.26 2.84
CA LEU A 153 -13.76 13.43 2.32
C LEU A 153 -13.54 14.50 3.38
N THR A 154 -14.56 14.79 4.19
CA THR A 154 -14.45 15.82 5.24
C THR A 154 -13.42 15.48 6.32
N ARG A 155 -13.16 14.19 6.57
CA ARG A 155 -12.14 13.74 7.52
C ARG A 155 -10.71 13.94 7.05
N LEU A 156 -10.48 13.97 5.74
CA LEU A 156 -9.15 14.18 5.17
C LEU A 156 -8.69 15.63 5.21
N ASN A 157 -9.62 16.58 5.37
CA ASN A 157 -9.34 18.00 5.30
C ASN A 157 -8.55 18.40 4.03
N VAL A 158 -8.89 17.76 2.92
CA VAL A 158 -8.32 17.99 1.58
C VAL A 158 -9.43 18.30 0.59
N ASN A 159 -9.10 18.94 -0.52
CA ASN A 159 -10.09 19.33 -1.52
C ASN A 159 -10.25 18.30 -2.66
N ARG A 160 -9.40 17.26 -2.70
CA ARG A 160 -9.35 16.26 -3.78
C ARG A 160 -8.91 14.89 -3.25
#